data_3f078e7288eda6a113aa56ac5e2a8039
#
_entry.id   3f078e7288eda6a113aa56ac5e2a8039
#
_cell.length_a   1.000
_cell.length_b   1.000
_cell.length_c   1.000
_cell.angle_alpha   90.00
_cell.angle_beta   90.00
_cell.angle_gamma   90.00
#
_symmetry.space_group_name_H-M   'P 1'
#
loop_
_entity.id
_entity.type
_entity.pdbx_description
1 polymer ?
#
loop_
_entity_poly.entity_id
_entity_poly.type
_entity_poly.pdbx_seq_one_letter_code
_entity_poly.pdbx_strand_id
1 'polypeptide(L)'
;MEAIVTRADEVRNSTPIGRFMDTPMESKWSKPWSAWWTLVFRCNQLLSRIDAVAFTDEDRKAYITGEAYALRGLAYLQFAWCWGGAPWITKEISREEVYKVARSSQEDTYKQAISDFEDAFNRLPDSWASSETGRVTRYAAAGMLGRTYMYMHNYTKAAEYLGKVIEQEGTLYELAGKYEDCFSDEYNNGKERVWEVQYLGGTCLLYT
;
A
#
# COMPACT_ATOMS: atom_id res chain seq x y z
N MET A 1 -9.13 -0.62 -5.08
CA MET A 1 -9.85 -0.65 -6.39
C MET A 1 -11.26 -0.27 -6.07
N GLU A 2 -11.66 0.91 -6.51
CA GLU A 2 -13.01 1.38 -6.28
C GLU A 2 -14.02 0.36 -6.80
N ALA A 3 -15.04 0.13 -6.01
CA ALA A 3 -16.18 -0.62 -6.48
C ALA A 3 -16.68 0.04 -7.76
N ILE A 4 -16.66 -0.69 -8.81
CA ILE A 4 -17.15 -0.27 -10.13
C ILE A 4 -18.69 -0.29 -10.09
N VAL A 5 -19.26 0.19 -9.04
CA VAL A 5 -20.71 0.35 -8.97
C VAL A 5 -20.99 1.80 -9.05
N THR A 6 -21.25 2.13 -10.18
CA THR A 6 -21.65 3.46 -10.50
C THR A 6 -23.15 3.52 -10.57
N ARG A 7 -23.68 4.67 -10.28
CA ARG A 7 -25.07 4.97 -10.48
C ARG A 7 -25.47 4.71 -11.93
N ALA A 8 -26.71 4.42 -12.19
CA ALA A 8 -27.22 4.05 -13.51
C ALA A 8 -26.95 5.10 -14.62
N ASP A 9 -26.77 6.36 -14.27
CA ASP A 9 -26.39 7.47 -15.13
C ASP A 9 -24.88 7.46 -15.50
N GLU A 10 -24.01 6.99 -14.58
CA GLU A 10 -22.60 6.75 -14.92
C GLU A 10 -22.43 5.48 -15.74
N VAL A 11 -23.34 4.52 -15.65
CA VAL A 11 -23.34 3.33 -16.50
C VAL A 11 -23.54 3.67 -17.98
N ARG A 12 -24.18 4.77 -18.31
CA ARG A 12 -24.32 5.26 -19.70
C ARG A 12 -23.00 5.76 -20.30
N ASN A 13 -22.17 6.40 -19.49
CA ASN A 13 -20.82 6.86 -19.84
C ASN A 13 -19.76 5.95 -19.24
N SER A 14 -20.19 4.78 -18.76
CA SER A 14 -19.33 3.93 -17.96
C SER A 14 -18.18 3.42 -18.79
N THR A 15 -17.22 3.60 -18.20
CA THR A 15 -15.89 3.15 -18.28
C THR A 15 -15.82 1.80 -18.96
N PRO A 16 -15.02 1.70 -19.99
CA PRO A 16 -14.69 0.44 -20.61
C PRO A 16 -14.35 -0.65 -19.57
N ILE A 17 -13.74 -0.26 -18.42
CA ILE A 17 -13.38 -1.14 -17.29
C ILE A 17 -14.58 -1.98 -16.81
N GLY A 18 -15.70 -1.35 -16.50
CA GLY A 18 -16.89 -2.04 -16.01
C GLY A 18 -17.53 -2.99 -17.03
N ARG A 19 -17.16 -2.86 -18.31
CA ARG A 19 -17.62 -3.71 -19.40
C ARG A 19 -16.57 -4.70 -19.88
N PHE A 20 -15.41 -4.75 -19.27
CA PHE A 20 -14.26 -5.54 -19.72
C PHE A 20 -13.81 -5.22 -21.17
N MET A 21 -13.98 -3.97 -21.57
CA MET A 21 -13.64 -3.46 -22.91
C MET A 21 -12.47 -2.49 -22.88
N ASP A 22 -11.67 -2.54 -21.82
CA ASP A 22 -10.53 -1.67 -21.64
C ASP A 22 -9.45 -1.86 -22.68
N THR A 23 -8.83 -0.74 -23.01
CA THR A 23 -7.61 -0.72 -23.81
C THR A 23 -6.47 -0.10 -23.00
N PRO A 24 -5.21 -0.40 -23.31
CA PRO A 24 -4.06 0.24 -22.64
C PRO A 24 -4.01 1.76 -22.79
N MET A 25 -4.78 2.32 -23.72
CA MET A 25 -4.82 3.76 -24.02
C MET A 25 -5.83 4.55 -23.17
N GLU A 26 -6.61 3.86 -22.32
CA GLU A 26 -7.60 4.51 -21.46
C GLU A 26 -6.94 5.48 -20.45
N SER A 27 -7.39 6.72 -20.45
CA SER A 27 -6.86 7.76 -19.54
C SER A 27 -7.03 7.42 -18.06
N LYS A 28 -7.95 6.53 -17.72
CA LYS A 28 -8.21 6.08 -16.36
C LYS A 28 -7.06 5.29 -15.74
N TRP A 29 -6.21 4.69 -16.56
CA TRP A 29 -5.00 4.02 -16.08
C TRP A 29 -3.83 4.97 -15.83
N SER A 30 -3.79 6.11 -16.52
CA SER A 30 -2.69 7.07 -16.39
C SER A 30 -2.72 7.84 -15.06
N LYS A 31 -3.90 8.16 -14.53
CA LYS A 31 -4.04 8.88 -13.24
C LYS A 31 -3.54 8.04 -12.06
N PRO A 32 -4.02 6.79 -11.84
CA PRO A 32 -3.48 5.93 -10.78
C PRO A 32 -1.98 5.67 -10.96
N TRP A 33 -1.51 5.40 -12.18
CA TRP A 33 -0.09 5.25 -12.48
C TRP A 33 0.73 6.44 -12.00
N SER A 34 0.31 7.66 -12.35
CA SER A 34 1.01 8.88 -11.95
C SER A 34 0.95 9.12 -10.45
N ALA A 35 -0.17 8.79 -9.79
CA ALA A 35 -0.31 8.90 -8.35
C ALA A 35 0.65 7.96 -7.60
N TRP A 36 0.77 6.69 -8.02
CA TRP A 36 1.70 5.74 -7.44
C TRP A 36 3.16 6.17 -7.64
N TRP A 37 3.51 6.70 -8.81
CA TRP A 37 4.85 7.26 -9.03
C TRP A 37 5.14 8.49 -8.17
N THR A 38 4.14 9.34 -7.94
CA THR A 38 4.28 10.46 -6.99
C THR A 38 4.59 9.97 -5.59
N LEU A 39 3.94 8.89 -5.15
CA LEU A 39 4.21 8.26 -3.87
C LEU A 39 5.64 7.70 -3.80
N VAL A 40 6.06 6.92 -4.81
CA VAL A 40 7.43 6.39 -4.90
C VAL A 40 8.47 7.51 -4.84
N PHE A 41 8.24 8.59 -5.59
CA PHE A 41 9.14 9.74 -5.59
C PHE A 41 9.29 10.37 -4.19
N ARG A 42 8.17 10.58 -3.49
CA ARG A 42 8.18 11.14 -2.13
C ARG A 42 8.87 10.21 -1.13
N CYS A 43 8.62 8.90 -1.21
CA CYS A 43 9.30 7.91 -0.39
C CYS A 43 10.82 7.91 -0.67
N ASN A 44 11.23 7.95 -1.94
CA ASN A 44 12.64 8.00 -2.30
C ASN A 44 13.33 9.28 -1.81
N GLN A 45 12.65 10.43 -1.89
CA GLN A 45 13.17 11.69 -1.32
C GLN A 45 13.40 11.57 0.18
N LEU A 46 12.43 11.04 0.92
CA LEU A 46 12.56 10.83 2.36
C LEU A 46 13.71 9.88 2.66
N LEU A 47 13.70 8.69 2.06
CA LEU A 47 14.71 7.64 2.31
C LEU A 47 16.13 8.09 1.94
N SER A 48 16.29 8.93 0.92
CA SER A 48 17.60 9.45 0.51
C SER A 48 18.12 10.55 1.43
N ARG A 49 17.27 11.18 2.24
CA ARG A 49 17.64 12.38 3.03
C ARG A 49 17.51 12.18 4.53
N ILE A 50 16.79 11.16 4.99
CA ILE A 50 16.49 11.00 6.42
C ILE A 50 17.73 10.81 7.28
N ASP A 51 18.80 10.22 6.74
CA ASP A 51 20.05 10.02 7.47
C ASP A 51 20.81 11.33 7.77
N ALA A 52 20.56 12.37 6.98
CA ALA A 52 21.13 13.70 7.22
C ALA A 52 20.35 14.51 8.28
N VAL A 53 19.18 14.01 8.70
CA VAL A 53 18.35 14.67 9.74
C VAL A 53 18.76 14.16 11.11
N ALA A 54 19.05 15.09 12.02
CA ALA A 54 19.32 14.74 13.41
C ALA A 54 18.01 14.42 14.13
N PHE A 55 17.92 13.22 14.66
CA PHE A 55 16.81 12.78 15.51
C PHE A 55 17.32 12.67 16.95
N THR A 56 16.49 13.10 17.89
CA THR A 56 16.72 12.86 19.33
C THR A 56 16.17 11.50 19.76
N ASP A 57 15.29 10.92 18.96
CA ASP A 57 14.63 9.64 19.14
C ASP A 57 14.89 8.77 17.90
N GLU A 58 15.77 7.79 18.05
CA GLU A 58 16.15 6.87 16.96
C GLU A 58 14.99 5.92 16.59
N ASP A 59 14.14 5.56 17.53
CA ASP A 59 12.95 4.76 17.25
C ASP A 59 12.00 5.53 16.33
N ARG A 60 11.83 6.84 16.59
CA ARG A 60 11.02 7.71 15.72
C ARG A 60 11.58 7.78 14.30
N LYS A 61 12.90 7.87 14.15
CA LYS A 61 13.55 7.82 12.85
C LYS A 61 13.31 6.48 12.16
N ALA A 62 13.48 5.37 12.88
CA ALA A 62 13.22 4.02 12.37
C ALA A 62 11.77 3.86 11.90
N TYR A 63 10.81 4.33 12.67
CA TYR A 63 9.39 4.27 12.33
C TYR A 63 9.04 5.07 11.07
N ILE A 64 9.50 6.30 10.94
CA ILE A 64 9.29 7.13 9.75
C ILE A 64 9.91 6.46 8.51
N THR A 65 11.10 5.87 8.67
CA THR A 65 11.77 5.12 7.61
C THR A 65 10.95 3.88 7.23
N GLY A 66 10.44 3.15 8.21
CA GLY A 66 9.60 1.96 8.00
C GLY A 66 8.30 2.27 7.28
N GLU A 67 7.64 3.40 7.63
CA GLU A 67 6.44 3.84 6.91
C GLU A 67 6.72 4.19 5.44
N ALA A 68 7.84 4.86 5.17
CA ALA A 68 8.24 5.17 3.80
C ALA A 68 8.49 3.90 2.97
N TYR A 69 9.10 2.88 3.57
CA TYR A 69 9.26 1.57 2.93
C TYR A 69 7.91 0.89 2.72
N ALA A 70 7.02 0.87 3.71
CA ALA A 70 5.69 0.26 3.57
C ALA A 70 4.88 0.90 2.43
N LEU A 71 4.89 2.22 2.35
CA LEU A 71 4.17 2.97 1.31
C LEU A 71 4.80 2.76 -0.08
N ARG A 72 6.13 2.69 -0.18
CA ARG A 72 6.82 2.40 -1.44
C ARG A 72 6.56 0.97 -1.88
N GLY A 73 6.63 0.01 -0.96
CA GLY A 73 6.28 -1.39 -1.20
C GLY A 73 4.84 -1.54 -1.69
N LEU A 74 3.89 -0.79 -1.11
CA LEU A 74 2.50 -0.77 -1.58
C LEU A 74 2.41 -0.28 -3.03
N ALA A 75 3.13 0.78 -3.40
CA ALA A 75 3.15 1.27 -4.77
C ALA A 75 3.71 0.22 -5.75
N TYR A 76 4.83 -0.44 -5.40
CA TYR A 76 5.40 -1.50 -6.24
C TYR A 76 4.48 -2.73 -6.34
N LEU A 77 3.80 -3.10 -5.27
CA LEU A 77 2.76 -4.15 -5.30
C LEU A 77 1.64 -3.79 -6.28
N GLN A 78 1.15 -2.55 -6.25
CA GLN A 78 0.12 -2.08 -7.16
C GLN A 78 0.61 -2.07 -8.62
N PHE A 79 1.85 -1.66 -8.87
CA PHE A 79 2.43 -1.72 -10.21
C PHE A 79 2.49 -3.16 -10.74
N ALA A 80 2.98 -4.09 -9.93
CA ALA A 80 3.06 -5.50 -10.32
C ALA A 80 1.67 -6.09 -10.60
N TRP A 81 0.70 -5.74 -9.78
CA TRP A 81 -0.66 -6.27 -9.88
C TRP A 81 -1.46 -5.68 -11.05
N CYS A 82 -1.44 -4.35 -11.20
CA CYS A 82 -2.28 -3.67 -12.19
C CYS A 82 -1.62 -3.56 -13.57
N TRP A 83 -0.28 -3.46 -13.64
CA TRP A 83 0.44 -3.20 -14.90
C TRP A 83 1.47 -4.28 -15.26
N GLY A 84 1.68 -5.26 -14.40
CA GLY A 84 2.61 -6.36 -14.61
C GLY A 84 4.02 -6.03 -14.16
N GLY A 85 4.64 -4.98 -14.64
CA GLY A 85 5.99 -4.59 -14.24
C GLY A 85 6.16 -3.08 -14.25
N ALA A 86 7.18 -2.57 -13.55
CA ALA A 86 7.49 -1.15 -13.46
C ALA A 86 8.99 -0.89 -13.47
N PRO A 87 9.46 0.30 -13.85
CA PRO A 87 10.84 0.69 -13.67
C PRO A 87 11.29 0.55 -12.22
N TRP A 88 12.50 0.06 -11.99
CA TRP A 88 13.04 -0.10 -10.65
C TRP A 88 13.77 1.17 -10.21
N ILE A 89 13.10 2.01 -9.43
CA ILE A 89 13.60 3.30 -8.97
C ILE A 89 13.45 3.38 -7.45
N THR A 90 14.53 3.13 -6.72
CA THR A 90 14.52 3.03 -5.24
C THR A 90 15.28 4.16 -4.55
N LYS A 91 15.74 5.14 -5.31
CA LYS A 91 16.43 6.34 -4.81
C LYS A 91 16.00 7.57 -5.58
N GLU A 92 16.35 8.73 -5.06
CA GLU A 92 16.17 9.98 -5.80
C GLU A 92 17.08 9.99 -7.02
N ILE A 93 16.51 10.18 -8.21
CA ILE A 93 17.22 10.27 -9.48
C ILE A 93 16.75 11.48 -10.28
N SER A 94 17.60 11.97 -11.15
CA SER A 94 17.29 13.10 -12.03
C SER A 94 16.26 12.73 -13.10
N ARG A 95 15.64 13.75 -13.69
CA ARG A 95 14.74 13.56 -14.83
C ARG A 95 15.39 12.87 -16.02
N GLU A 96 16.66 13.14 -16.26
CA GLU A 96 17.42 12.52 -17.36
C GLU A 96 17.69 11.04 -17.10
N GLU A 97 17.97 10.68 -15.86
CA GLU A 97 18.18 9.28 -15.46
C GLU A 97 16.92 8.46 -15.54
N VAL A 98 15.75 9.03 -15.18
CA VAL A 98 14.44 8.34 -15.26
C VAL A 98 14.20 7.77 -16.66
N TYR A 99 14.51 8.52 -17.72
CA TYR A 99 14.29 8.07 -19.10
C TYR A 99 15.22 6.92 -19.53
N LYS A 100 16.27 6.63 -18.76
CA LYS A 100 17.21 5.54 -19.04
C LYS A 100 16.84 4.25 -18.29
N VAL A 101 15.90 4.30 -17.34
CA VAL A 101 15.51 3.14 -16.57
C VAL A 101 14.50 2.31 -17.37
N ALA A 102 14.90 1.10 -17.71
CA ALA A 102 14.02 0.15 -18.38
C ALA A 102 12.92 -0.37 -17.45
N ARG A 103 11.84 -0.85 -18.04
CA ARG A 103 10.79 -1.56 -17.31
C ARG A 103 11.32 -2.90 -16.81
N SER A 104 11.15 -3.18 -15.53
CA SER A 104 11.47 -4.48 -14.93
C SER A 104 10.36 -5.50 -15.18
N SER A 105 10.65 -6.76 -14.96
CA SER A 105 9.64 -7.82 -15.00
C SER A 105 8.61 -7.66 -13.88
N GLN A 106 7.46 -8.31 -14.02
CA GLN A 106 6.45 -8.38 -12.95
C GLN A 106 7.02 -9.04 -11.70
N GLU A 107 7.78 -10.12 -11.88
CA GLU A 107 8.42 -10.85 -10.78
C GLU A 107 9.41 -9.95 -10.01
N ASP A 108 10.26 -9.20 -10.72
CA ASP A 108 11.22 -8.29 -10.07
C ASP A 108 10.50 -7.12 -9.39
N THR A 109 9.37 -6.68 -9.93
CA THR A 109 8.53 -5.65 -9.31
C THR A 109 7.92 -6.15 -7.99
N TYR A 110 7.47 -7.42 -7.93
CA TYR A 110 7.05 -8.04 -6.66
C TYR A 110 8.21 -8.19 -5.68
N LYS A 111 9.39 -8.60 -6.13
CA LYS A 111 10.59 -8.69 -5.27
C LYS A 111 10.94 -7.34 -4.65
N GLN A 112 10.79 -6.24 -5.40
CA GLN A 112 10.99 -4.90 -4.83
C GLN A 112 9.95 -4.59 -3.75
N ALA A 113 8.69 -4.91 -3.98
CA ALA A 113 7.64 -4.73 -2.96
C ALA A 113 7.94 -5.56 -1.70
N ILE A 114 8.39 -6.80 -1.86
CA ILE A 114 8.79 -7.67 -0.75
C ILE A 114 9.93 -7.06 0.05
N SER A 115 11.01 -6.64 -0.62
CA SER A 115 12.16 -6.00 0.04
C SER A 115 11.74 -4.79 0.86
N ASP A 116 10.88 -3.94 0.32
CA ASP A 116 10.38 -2.75 1.02
C ASP A 116 9.49 -3.13 2.22
N PHE A 117 8.62 -4.13 2.09
CA PHE A 117 7.80 -4.58 3.20
C PHE A 117 8.59 -5.30 4.29
N GLU A 118 9.66 -6.02 3.96
CA GLU A 118 10.59 -6.62 4.94
C GLU A 118 11.32 -5.53 5.73
N ASP A 119 11.81 -4.50 5.04
CA ASP A 119 12.40 -3.33 5.67
C ASP A 119 11.41 -2.61 6.61
N ALA A 120 10.15 -2.47 6.18
CA ALA A 120 9.08 -1.92 6.98
C ALA A 120 8.78 -2.78 8.22
N PHE A 121 8.60 -4.09 8.03
CA PHE A 121 8.32 -5.03 9.11
C PHE A 121 9.38 -4.98 10.22
N ASN A 122 10.65 -4.85 9.86
CA ASN A 122 11.76 -4.82 10.80
C ASN A 122 11.89 -3.49 11.56
N ARG A 123 11.29 -2.41 11.08
CA ARG A 123 11.41 -1.06 11.66
C ARG A 123 10.17 -0.55 12.36
N LEU A 124 9.00 -1.02 11.93
CA LEU A 124 7.72 -0.51 12.45
C LEU A 124 7.38 -1.10 13.83
N PRO A 125 6.64 -0.36 14.66
CA PRO A 125 6.15 -0.85 15.94
C PRO A 125 4.99 -1.84 15.77
N ASP A 126 4.69 -2.57 16.83
CA ASP A 126 3.55 -3.50 16.89
C ASP A 126 2.22 -2.76 16.83
N SER A 127 2.14 -1.62 17.50
CA SER A 127 0.96 -0.76 17.56
C SER A 127 1.35 0.70 17.73
N TRP A 128 0.42 1.60 17.50
CA TRP A 128 0.58 3.04 17.71
C TRP A 128 -0.27 3.52 18.88
N ALA A 129 0.13 4.62 19.50
CA ALA A 129 -0.73 5.31 20.44
C ALA A 129 -2.02 5.79 19.75
N SER A 130 -3.11 5.93 20.50
CA SER A 130 -4.41 6.33 19.95
C SER A 130 -4.39 7.68 19.19
N SER A 131 -3.48 8.58 19.55
CA SER A 131 -3.26 9.85 18.83
C SER A 131 -2.62 9.68 17.45
N GLU A 132 -2.08 8.50 17.14
CA GLU A 132 -1.39 8.18 15.89
C GLU A 132 -2.09 7.03 15.13
N THR A 133 -3.38 6.81 15.42
CA THR A 133 -4.22 5.80 14.75
C THR A 133 -4.19 5.99 13.23
N GLY A 134 -4.15 4.87 12.49
CA GLY A 134 -4.12 4.85 11.03
C GLY A 134 -2.71 4.78 10.43
N ARG A 135 -1.66 4.94 11.24
CA ARG A 135 -0.29 4.73 10.78
C ARG A 135 -0.01 3.24 10.55
N VAL A 136 0.92 2.96 9.66
CA VAL A 136 1.30 1.57 9.32
C VAL A 136 1.99 0.91 10.50
N THR A 137 1.58 -0.32 10.83
CA THR A 137 2.21 -1.16 11.85
C THR A 137 3.09 -2.24 11.19
N ARG A 138 3.93 -2.93 11.97
CA ARG A 138 4.68 -4.09 11.45
C ARG A 138 3.74 -5.21 10.97
N TYR A 139 2.60 -5.38 11.62
CA TYR A 139 1.64 -6.42 11.21
C TYR A 139 0.90 -6.05 9.92
N ALA A 140 0.70 -4.77 9.65
CA ALA A 140 0.25 -4.32 8.34
C ALA A 140 1.26 -4.67 7.24
N ALA A 141 2.56 -4.44 7.50
CA ALA A 141 3.63 -4.84 6.59
C ALA A 141 3.68 -6.37 6.42
N ALA A 142 3.50 -7.16 7.50
CA ALA A 142 3.42 -8.62 7.43
C ALA A 142 2.23 -9.09 6.57
N GLY A 143 1.06 -8.49 6.75
CA GLY A 143 -0.12 -8.76 5.92
C GLY A 143 0.13 -8.48 4.44
N MET A 144 0.82 -7.38 4.11
CA MET A 144 1.20 -7.04 2.74
C MET A 144 2.25 -8.01 2.18
N LEU A 145 3.22 -8.46 2.99
CA LEU A 145 4.17 -9.51 2.61
C LEU A 145 3.44 -10.81 2.27
N GLY A 146 2.57 -11.28 3.17
CA GLY A 146 1.79 -12.47 2.93
C GLY A 146 0.97 -12.38 1.64
N ARG A 147 0.29 -11.27 1.42
CA ARG A 147 -0.46 -11.00 0.19
C ARG A 147 0.43 -11.02 -1.05
N THR A 148 1.61 -10.40 -1.00
CA THR A 148 2.55 -10.35 -2.12
C THR A 148 3.04 -11.75 -2.47
N TYR A 149 3.42 -12.55 -1.46
CA TYR A 149 3.83 -13.94 -1.66
C TYR A 149 2.70 -14.82 -2.22
N MET A 150 1.43 -14.57 -1.84
CA MET A 150 0.27 -15.25 -2.47
C MET A 150 0.20 -14.99 -3.98
N TYR A 151 0.38 -13.75 -4.42
CA TYR A 151 0.41 -13.42 -5.85
C TYR A 151 1.59 -14.04 -6.60
N MET A 152 2.69 -14.31 -5.91
CA MET A 152 3.82 -15.04 -6.46
C MET A 152 3.69 -16.56 -6.33
N HIS A 153 2.55 -17.06 -5.86
CA HIS A 153 2.29 -18.50 -5.60
C HIS A 153 3.27 -19.14 -4.58
N ASN A 154 3.95 -18.34 -3.78
CA ASN A 154 4.79 -18.82 -2.69
C ASN A 154 3.96 -18.93 -1.40
N TYR A 155 3.13 -19.95 -1.33
CA TYR A 155 2.19 -20.15 -0.23
C TYR A 155 2.87 -20.42 1.10
N THR A 156 4.07 -21.00 1.10
CA THR A 156 4.84 -21.24 2.32
C THR A 156 5.23 -19.92 3.00
N LYS A 157 5.78 -18.99 2.22
CA LYS A 157 6.12 -17.66 2.73
C LYS A 157 4.88 -16.83 3.05
N ALA A 158 3.83 -16.96 2.26
CA ALA A 158 2.56 -16.31 2.55
C ALA A 158 2.01 -16.74 3.92
N ALA A 159 1.97 -18.03 4.19
CA ALA A 159 1.52 -18.58 5.47
C ALA A 159 2.40 -18.13 6.65
N GLU A 160 3.73 -18.06 6.47
CA GLU A 160 4.67 -17.56 7.47
C GLU A 160 4.32 -16.12 7.91
N TYR A 161 4.14 -15.20 6.97
CA TYR A 161 3.88 -13.79 7.30
C TYR A 161 2.45 -13.53 7.75
N LEU A 162 1.45 -14.20 7.15
CA LEU A 162 0.06 -14.09 7.60
C LEU A 162 -0.11 -14.72 9.00
N GLY A 163 0.62 -15.78 9.28
CA GLY A 163 0.65 -16.40 10.61
C GLY A 163 1.05 -15.40 11.70
N LYS A 164 2.02 -14.54 11.45
CA LYS A 164 2.43 -13.48 12.40
C LYS A 164 1.30 -12.51 12.75
N VAL A 165 0.39 -12.24 11.81
CA VAL A 165 -0.80 -11.42 12.06
C VAL A 165 -1.82 -12.20 12.87
N ILE A 166 -2.05 -13.47 12.53
CA ILE A 166 -3.00 -14.36 13.23
C ILE A 166 -2.56 -14.60 14.67
N GLU A 167 -1.27 -14.71 14.94
CA GLU A 167 -0.72 -14.83 16.30
C GLU A 167 -1.09 -13.66 17.23
N GLN A 168 -1.56 -12.53 16.66
CA GLN A 168 -2.03 -11.37 17.41
C GLN A 168 -3.55 -11.39 17.67
N GLU A 169 -4.24 -12.47 17.30
CA GLU A 169 -5.68 -12.64 17.59
C GLU A 169 -5.92 -12.60 19.10
N GLY A 170 -6.97 -11.90 19.50
CA GLY A 170 -7.32 -11.69 20.91
C GLY A 170 -6.48 -10.62 21.63
N THR A 171 -5.39 -10.13 21.03
CA THR A 171 -4.56 -9.05 21.57
C THR A 171 -4.72 -7.75 20.79
N LEU A 172 -4.10 -7.68 19.63
CA LEU A 172 -4.15 -6.51 18.75
C LEU A 172 -5.31 -6.58 17.75
N TYR A 173 -5.63 -7.79 17.27
CA TYR A 173 -6.65 -8.01 16.25
C TYR A 173 -7.70 -9.00 16.74
N GLU A 174 -8.91 -8.87 16.19
CA GLU A 174 -10.04 -9.72 16.53
C GLU A 174 -11.08 -9.62 15.41
N LEU A 175 -11.71 -10.73 15.05
CA LEU A 175 -12.80 -10.71 14.09
C LEU A 175 -13.99 -9.93 14.66
N ALA A 176 -14.67 -9.13 13.83
CA ALA A 176 -15.89 -8.45 14.24
C ALA A 176 -16.97 -9.45 14.63
N GLY A 177 -17.75 -9.12 15.66
CA GLY A 177 -18.82 -9.99 16.14
C GLY A 177 -19.93 -10.22 15.12
N LYS A 178 -20.10 -9.27 14.19
CA LYS A 178 -21.03 -9.36 13.08
C LYS A 178 -20.34 -8.91 11.79
N TYR A 179 -20.65 -9.59 10.70
CA TYR A 179 -20.11 -9.25 9.38
C TYR A 179 -20.45 -7.82 8.93
N GLU A 180 -21.62 -7.33 9.28
CA GLU A 180 -22.08 -5.96 8.95
C GLU A 180 -21.20 -4.87 9.60
N ASP A 181 -20.60 -5.15 10.76
CA ASP A 181 -19.74 -4.23 11.48
C ASP A 181 -18.47 -3.89 10.68
N CYS A 182 -17.99 -4.82 9.83
CA CYS A 182 -16.83 -4.58 8.95
C CYS A 182 -17.03 -3.42 7.96
N PHE A 183 -18.27 -3.01 7.71
CA PHE A 183 -18.64 -1.98 6.74
C PHE A 183 -19.24 -0.74 7.37
N SER A 184 -19.35 -0.69 8.69
CA SER A 184 -19.87 0.45 9.43
C SER A 184 -18.79 1.47 9.76
N ASP A 185 -19.14 2.75 9.65
CA ASP A 185 -18.24 3.86 10.05
C ASP A 185 -17.93 3.86 11.55
N GLU A 186 -18.83 3.30 12.37
CA GLU A 186 -18.64 3.18 13.82
C GLU A 186 -17.48 2.25 14.18
N TYR A 187 -17.15 1.31 13.30
CA TYR A 187 -16.07 0.33 13.49
C TYR A 187 -14.79 0.70 12.73
N ASN A 188 -14.66 1.95 12.24
CA ASN A 188 -13.42 2.43 11.65
C ASN A 188 -12.27 2.30 12.66
N ASN A 189 -11.12 1.81 12.19
CA ASN A 189 -9.97 1.43 13.03
C ASN A 189 -10.28 0.35 14.07
N GLY A 190 -11.35 -0.45 13.86
CA GLY A 190 -11.68 -1.59 14.70
C GLY A 190 -10.63 -2.70 14.62
N LYS A 191 -10.67 -3.62 15.60
CA LYS A 191 -9.67 -4.69 15.72
C LYS A 191 -9.58 -5.65 14.54
N GLU A 192 -10.61 -5.78 13.71
CA GLU A 192 -10.56 -6.60 12.50
C GLU A 192 -9.72 -5.95 11.38
N ARG A 193 -9.57 -4.63 11.44
CA ARG A 193 -8.86 -3.87 10.41
C ARG A 193 -7.38 -3.76 10.75
N VAL A 194 -6.57 -4.57 10.10
CA VAL A 194 -5.11 -4.57 10.33
C VAL A 194 -4.47 -3.25 9.91
N TRP A 195 -4.97 -2.65 8.85
CA TRP A 195 -4.59 -1.30 8.41
C TRP A 195 -5.61 -0.76 7.42
N GLU A 196 -5.96 0.49 7.56
CA GLU A 196 -6.87 1.19 6.65
C GLU A 196 -6.38 2.60 6.35
N VAL A 197 -6.70 3.07 5.13
CA VAL A 197 -6.38 4.45 4.72
C VAL A 197 -7.40 5.38 5.35
N GLN A 198 -6.90 6.37 6.09
CA GLN A 198 -7.75 7.31 6.81
C GLN A 198 -8.28 8.40 5.89
N TYR A 199 -9.59 8.59 5.89
CA TYR A 199 -10.28 9.69 5.23
C TYR A 199 -10.97 10.57 6.25
N LEU A 200 -10.92 11.89 6.08
CA LEU A 200 -11.69 12.82 6.90
C LEU A 200 -13.18 12.68 6.59
N GLY A 201 -13.98 12.33 7.61
CA GLY A 201 -15.43 12.31 7.47
C GLY A 201 -15.96 13.69 7.07
N GLY A 202 -16.87 13.71 6.09
CA GLY A 202 -17.49 14.95 5.59
C GLY A 202 -16.87 15.55 4.33
N THR A 203 -15.68 15.13 3.93
CA THR A 203 -15.09 15.48 2.63
C THR A 203 -15.23 14.29 1.66
N CYS A 204 -16.43 14.05 1.19
CA CYS A 204 -16.63 13.10 0.11
C CYS A 204 -16.08 13.71 -1.18
N LEU A 205 -14.85 13.38 -1.55
CA LEU A 205 -14.22 13.78 -2.82
C LEU A 205 -14.91 13.18 -4.06
N LEU A 206 -16.00 12.45 -3.88
CA LEU A 206 -16.81 11.90 -4.97
C LEU A 206 -17.75 12.92 -5.61
N TYR A 207 -17.83 14.15 -5.07
CA TYR A 207 -18.75 15.19 -5.55
C TYR A 207 -18.08 16.52 -5.94
N THR A 208 -16.77 16.52 -6.11
CA THR A 208 -16.05 17.68 -6.67
C THR A 208 -15.44 17.38 -8.04
#